data_7fc3c626da4bc3450f93bedfc76b4905
#
_entry.id   7fc3c626da4bc3450f93bedfc76b4905
#
_cell.length_a   1.000
_cell.length_b   1.000
_cell.length_c   1.000
_cell.angle_alpha   90.00
_cell.angle_beta   90.00
_cell.angle_gamma   90.00
#
_symmetry.space_group_name_H-M   'P 1'
#
loop_
_entity.id
_entity.type
_entity.pdbx_description
1 polymer ?
#
loop_
_entity_poly.entity_id
_entity_poly.type
_entity_poly.pdbx_seq_one_letter_code
_entity_poly.pdbx_strand_id
1 'polypeptide(L)'
;MCIRDRGKQTGRTQEIQRLIGRSLRAVFDLQLLGERTIQLDCDVIQADGGTRTAAITGAWVAAQDAVNQLLASGKITQSPLLQPVAAISVGIVQGTPLLDLEYVEDVDCDTDMNVVMTGAGHYVEVQGTAEGVAFTRAEMDQLLGLAEQGIAQLVQLQQQALQNTP
;
A
#
# COMPACT_ATOMS: atom_id res chain seq x y z
N MET A 1 1.94 12.95 12.51
CA MET A 1 1.00 14.09 12.61
C MET A 1 -0.39 13.58 12.28
N CYS A 2 -1.21 13.38 13.30
CA CYS A 2 -2.59 12.91 13.10
C CYS A 2 -3.40 14.07 12.50
N ILE A 3 -3.69 14.01 11.18
CA ILE A 3 -4.56 15.00 10.54
C ILE A 3 -5.99 14.54 10.78
N ARG A 4 -6.58 14.97 11.90
CA ARG A 4 -8.03 14.91 12.05
C ARG A 4 -8.63 16.03 11.23
N ASP A 5 -9.24 15.67 10.11
CA ASP A 5 -10.04 16.61 9.32
C ASP A 5 -11.20 17.14 10.19
N ARG A 6 -11.12 18.39 10.60
CA ARG A 6 -12.23 19.07 11.28
C ARG A 6 -13.24 19.53 10.22
N GLY A 7 -14.24 18.68 9.94
CA GLY A 7 -15.30 18.99 8.99
C GLY A 7 -15.09 18.37 7.60
N LYS A 8 -14.80 19.15 6.56
CA LYS A 8 -14.58 18.62 5.21
C LYS A 8 -13.21 17.96 5.10
N GLN A 9 -13.18 16.73 4.52
CA GLN A 9 -11.94 16.03 4.19
C GLN A 9 -11.13 16.85 3.18
N THR A 10 -9.81 16.92 3.39
CA THR A 10 -8.89 17.57 2.45
C THR A 10 -8.75 16.74 1.16
N GLY A 11 -8.32 17.37 0.07
CA GLY A 11 -8.05 16.65 -1.19
C GLY A 11 -7.05 15.52 -1.02
N ARG A 12 -6.01 15.72 -0.19
CA ARG A 12 -5.02 14.69 0.15
C ARG A 12 -5.64 13.50 0.88
N THR A 13 -6.50 13.73 1.86
CA THR A 13 -7.20 12.65 2.59
C THR A 13 -8.07 11.83 1.64
N GLN A 14 -8.79 12.49 0.73
CA GLN A 14 -9.62 11.82 -0.26
C GLN A 14 -8.80 11.00 -1.26
N GLU A 15 -7.65 11.52 -1.70
CA GLU A 15 -6.72 10.81 -2.57
C GLU A 15 -6.22 9.53 -1.91
N ILE A 16 -5.72 9.62 -0.68
CA ILE A 16 -5.19 8.49 0.08
C ILE A 16 -6.29 7.43 0.33
N GLN A 17 -7.49 7.83 0.72
CA GLN A 17 -8.62 6.92 0.89
C GLN A 17 -8.95 6.17 -0.41
N ARG A 18 -8.94 6.86 -1.55
CA ARG A 18 -9.19 6.27 -2.86
C ARG A 18 -8.11 5.28 -3.25
N LEU A 19 -6.85 5.61 -2.99
CA LEU A 19 -5.70 4.76 -3.26
C LEU A 19 -5.78 3.46 -2.45
N ILE A 20 -5.96 3.55 -1.11
CA ILE A 20 -6.13 2.38 -0.23
C ILE A 20 -7.33 1.54 -0.68
N GLY A 21 -8.48 2.17 -0.88
CA GLY A 21 -9.71 1.47 -1.28
C GLY A 21 -9.59 0.77 -2.64
N ARG A 22 -8.88 1.35 -3.61
CA ARG A 22 -8.64 0.73 -4.91
C ARG A 22 -7.68 -0.45 -4.80
N SER A 23 -6.60 -0.29 -4.05
CA SER A 23 -5.61 -1.34 -3.82
C SER A 23 -6.23 -2.58 -3.17
N LEU A 24 -7.04 -2.40 -2.15
CA LEU A 24 -7.74 -3.51 -1.49
C LEU A 24 -8.79 -4.15 -2.40
N ARG A 25 -9.59 -3.36 -3.12
CA ARG A 25 -10.59 -3.91 -4.05
C ARG A 25 -9.99 -4.76 -5.16
N ALA A 26 -8.75 -4.52 -5.54
CA ALA A 26 -8.06 -5.34 -6.56
C ALA A 26 -7.80 -6.79 -6.11
N VAL A 27 -7.82 -7.04 -4.80
CA VAL A 27 -7.57 -8.35 -4.20
C VAL A 27 -8.75 -8.90 -3.38
N PHE A 28 -9.91 -8.23 -3.44
CA PHE A 28 -11.15 -8.65 -2.78
C PHE A 28 -12.19 -9.16 -3.77
N ASP A 29 -12.77 -10.32 -3.48
CA ASP A 29 -14.03 -10.75 -4.07
C ASP A 29 -15.19 -10.24 -3.20
N LEU A 30 -15.81 -9.15 -3.64
CA LEU A 30 -16.91 -8.52 -2.90
C LEU A 30 -18.18 -9.38 -2.87
N GLN A 31 -18.34 -10.34 -3.79
CA GLN A 31 -19.47 -11.25 -3.79
C GLN A 31 -19.36 -12.25 -2.63
N LEU A 32 -18.15 -12.75 -2.37
CA LEU A 32 -17.89 -13.64 -1.23
C LEU A 32 -18.02 -12.93 0.13
N LEU A 33 -17.80 -11.63 0.18
CA LEU A 33 -18.04 -10.82 1.39
C LEU A 33 -19.55 -10.69 1.69
N GLY A 34 -20.38 -10.67 0.65
CA GLY A 34 -21.84 -10.49 0.76
C GLY A 34 -22.22 -9.08 1.23
N GLU A 35 -23.34 -8.96 1.93
CA GLU A 35 -23.86 -7.68 2.43
C GLU A 35 -23.18 -7.20 3.73
N ARG A 36 -21.84 -7.27 3.75
CA ARG A 36 -21.03 -6.83 4.89
C ARG A 36 -20.13 -5.69 4.49
N THR A 37 -19.80 -4.83 5.46
CA THR A 37 -18.86 -3.74 5.30
C THR A 37 -17.66 -3.97 6.23
N ILE A 38 -16.46 -3.93 5.68
CA ILE A 38 -15.21 -3.83 6.44
C ILE A 38 -14.79 -2.37 6.38
N GLN A 39 -14.73 -1.73 7.55
CA GLN A 39 -14.25 -0.37 7.70
C GLN A 39 -12.81 -0.43 8.22
N LEU A 40 -11.90 0.23 7.50
CA LEU A 40 -10.49 0.31 7.86
C LEU A 40 -10.15 1.74 8.25
N ASP A 41 -9.54 1.88 9.42
CA ASP A 41 -9.01 3.14 9.93
C ASP A 41 -7.48 3.06 9.93
N CYS A 42 -6.83 3.94 9.16
CA CYS A 42 -5.39 3.94 8.99
C CYS A 42 -4.80 5.16 9.72
N ASP A 43 -4.38 4.97 10.96
CA ASP A 43 -3.77 6.01 11.78
C ASP A 43 -2.23 5.92 11.73
N VAL A 44 -1.57 7.02 11.35
CA VAL A 44 -0.12 7.10 11.30
C VAL A 44 0.42 7.51 12.66
N ILE A 45 0.97 6.56 13.39
CA ILE A 45 1.51 6.78 14.75
C ILE A 45 2.86 7.51 14.66
N GLN A 46 3.72 7.07 13.75
CA GLN A 46 5.02 7.69 13.48
C GLN A 46 5.18 7.86 11.98
N ALA A 47 5.39 9.09 11.53
CA ALA A 47 5.57 9.41 10.12
C ALA A 47 7.06 9.54 9.78
N ASP A 48 7.39 9.03 8.60
CA ASP A 48 8.59 9.26 7.82
C ASP A 48 8.18 9.33 6.33
N GLY A 49 8.99 8.96 5.37
CA GLY A 49 8.57 8.75 3.98
C GLY A 49 7.56 7.62 3.82
N GLY A 50 6.86 7.55 2.70
CA GLY A 50 6.02 6.41 2.30
C GLY A 50 4.79 6.12 3.16
N THR A 51 4.20 7.09 3.88
CA THR A 51 3.04 6.84 4.77
C THR A 51 1.82 6.30 4.05
N ARG A 52 1.58 6.69 2.80
CA ARG A 52 0.45 6.20 1.99
C ARG A 52 0.64 4.73 1.56
N THR A 53 1.87 4.33 1.23
CA THR A 53 2.21 2.95 0.88
C THR A 53 2.18 2.04 2.09
N ALA A 54 2.69 2.50 3.23
CA ALA A 54 2.60 1.81 4.51
C ALA A 54 1.13 1.59 4.94
N ALA A 55 0.26 2.59 4.72
CA ALA A 55 -1.17 2.46 5.01
C ALA A 55 -1.84 1.35 4.18
N ILE A 56 -1.50 1.19 2.89
CA ILE A 56 -2.02 0.11 2.05
C ILE A 56 -1.57 -1.26 2.59
N THR A 57 -0.28 -1.38 2.87
CA THR A 57 0.35 -2.62 3.34
C THR A 57 -0.22 -3.06 4.69
N GLY A 58 -0.38 -2.13 5.65
CA GLY A 58 -1.00 -2.39 6.95
C GLY A 58 -2.51 -2.65 6.87
N ALA A 59 -3.22 -1.92 6.01
CA ALA A 59 -4.66 -2.11 5.82
C ALA A 59 -4.99 -3.52 5.31
N TRP A 60 -4.14 -4.12 4.47
CA TRP A 60 -4.33 -5.49 4.04
C TRP A 60 -4.22 -6.48 5.20
N VAL A 61 -3.24 -6.32 6.10
CA VAL A 61 -3.10 -7.17 7.30
C VAL A 61 -4.35 -7.08 8.18
N ALA A 62 -4.81 -5.87 8.48
CA ALA A 62 -6.01 -5.65 9.28
C ALA A 62 -7.27 -6.23 8.62
N ALA A 63 -7.38 -6.13 7.29
CA ALA A 63 -8.48 -6.74 6.54
C ALA A 63 -8.43 -8.27 6.60
N GLN A 64 -7.25 -8.88 6.52
CA GLN A 64 -7.07 -10.32 6.64
C GLN A 64 -7.44 -10.82 8.04
N ASP A 65 -7.07 -10.10 9.10
CA ASP A 65 -7.48 -10.42 10.46
C ASP A 65 -9.00 -10.37 10.63
N ALA A 66 -9.65 -9.34 10.08
CA ALA A 66 -11.11 -9.25 10.09
C ALA A 66 -11.77 -10.41 9.33
N VAL A 67 -11.23 -10.81 8.20
CA VAL A 67 -11.68 -11.96 7.42
C VAL A 67 -11.49 -13.27 8.19
N ASN A 68 -10.34 -13.45 8.84
CA ASN A 68 -10.07 -14.63 9.67
C ASN A 68 -11.09 -14.76 10.81
N GLN A 69 -11.48 -13.66 11.47
CA GLN A 69 -12.51 -13.64 12.50
C GLN A 69 -13.91 -13.99 11.94
N LEU A 70 -14.24 -13.52 10.74
CA LEU A 70 -15.50 -13.87 10.08
C LEU A 70 -15.56 -15.37 9.73
N LEU A 71 -14.47 -15.95 9.26
CA LEU A 71 -14.33 -17.38 8.99
C LEU A 71 -14.44 -18.20 10.28
N ALA A 72 -13.69 -17.84 11.32
CA ALA A 72 -13.68 -18.53 12.61
C ALA A 72 -15.08 -18.50 13.29
N SER A 73 -15.83 -17.42 13.13
CA SER A 73 -17.19 -17.29 13.65
C SER A 73 -18.28 -17.92 12.75
N GLY A 74 -17.89 -18.54 11.62
CA GLY A 74 -18.82 -19.15 10.67
C GLY A 74 -19.74 -18.15 9.93
N LYS A 75 -19.42 -16.87 9.99
CA LYS A 75 -20.20 -15.82 9.31
C LYS A 75 -19.99 -15.81 7.81
N ILE A 76 -18.84 -16.28 7.35
CA ILE A 76 -18.53 -16.57 5.96
C ILE A 76 -17.90 -17.95 5.87
N THR A 77 -18.03 -18.61 4.71
CA THR A 77 -17.51 -19.97 4.48
C THR A 77 -16.25 -19.99 3.63
N GLN A 78 -15.99 -18.89 2.93
CA GLN A 78 -14.82 -18.73 2.06
C GLN A 78 -14.20 -17.35 2.27
N SER A 79 -12.89 -17.24 2.12
CA SER A 79 -12.20 -15.95 2.20
C SER A 79 -12.55 -15.07 1.01
N PRO A 80 -13.01 -13.84 1.23
CA PRO A 80 -13.15 -12.85 0.16
C PRO A 80 -11.80 -12.22 -0.24
N LEU A 81 -10.73 -12.38 0.56
CA LEU A 81 -9.38 -11.96 0.20
C LEU A 81 -8.72 -13.05 -0.64
N LEU A 82 -8.35 -12.70 -1.88
CA LEU A 82 -7.82 -13.61 -2.89
C LEU A 82 -6.30 -13.79 -2.76
N GLN A 83 -5.60 -12.72 -2.42
CA GLN A 83 -4.14 -12.69 -2.33
C GLN A 83 -3.65 -11.44 -1.57
N PRO A 84 -2.37 -11.38 -1.16
CA PRO A 84 -1.79 -10.17 -0.59
C PRO A 84 -1.72 -9.02 -1.59
N VAL A 85 -1.73 -7.79 -1.05
CA VAL A 85 -1.35 -6.57 -1.75
C VAL A 85 -0.47 -5.75 -0.83
N ALA A 86 0.62 -5.21 -1.37
CA ALA A 86 1.51 -4.31 -0.67
C ALA A 86 1.92 -3.16 -1.57
N ALA A 87 2.44 -2.11 -0.97
CA ALA A 87 2.87 -0.91 -1.68
C ALA A 87 4.16 -0.37 -1.07
N ILE A 88 4.99 0.24 -1.92
CA ILE A 88 6.26 0.83 -1.52
C ILE A 88 6.54 2.10 -2.34
N SER A 89 7.33 3.02 -1.78
CA SER A 89 7.89 4.15 -2.51
C SER A 89 9.26 3.79 -3.08
N VAL A 90 9.54 4.30 -4.27
CA VAL A 90 10.85 4.25 -4.92
C VAL A 90 11.11 5.60 -5.57
N GLY A 91 12.35 5.99 -5.73
CA GLY A 91 12.66 7.27 -6.35
C GLY A 91 14.08 7.36 -6.84
N ILE A 92 14.40 8.49 -7.48
CA ILE A 92 15.75 8.82 -7.93
C ILE A 92 16.24 10.02 -7.13
N VAL A 93 17.32 9.82 -6.38
CA VAL A 93 17.97 10.87 -5.61
C VAL A 93 19.38 11.06 -6.15
N GLN A 94 19.68 12.24 -6.67
CA GLN A 94 21.01 12.56 -7.28
C GLN A 94 21.45 11.50 -8.30
N GLY A 95 20.52 11.06 -9.16
CA GLY A 95 20.78 10.06 -10.21
C GLY A 95 20.86 8.62 -9.70
N THR A 96 20.63 8.34 -8.42
CA THR A 96 20.66 7.01 -7.82
C THR A 96 19.23 6.51 -7.53
N PRO A 97 18.80 5.36 -8.12
CA PRO A 97 17.53 4.75 -7.78
C PRO A 97 17.55 4.19 -6.35
N LEU A 98 16.58 4.56 -5.54
CA LEU A 98 16.44 4.15 -4.14
C LEU A 98 15.10 3.44 -3.91
N LEU A 99 15.11 2.52 -2.94
CA LEU A 99 13.95 1.78 -2.47
C LEU A 99 13.56 2.29 -1.09
N ASP A 100 12.26 2.50 -0.86
CA ASP A 100 11.68 2.88 0.43
C ASP A 100 12.25 4.21 0.94
N LEU A 101 11.95 5.28 0.20
CA LEU A 101 12.48 6.61 0.48
C LEU A 101 12.16 7.06 1.89
N GLU A 102 13.17 7.46 2.66
CA GLU A 102 12.96 8.21 3.89
C GLU A 102 12.54 9.66 3.60
N TYR A 103 12.03 10.38 4.59
CA TYR A 103 11.48 11.72 4.39
C TYR A 103 12.48 12.70 3.75
N VAL A 104 13.75 12.63 4.14
CA VAL A 104 14.80 13.51 3.58
C VAL A 104 15.07 13.20 2.11
N GLU A 105 15.08 11.92 1.74
CA GLU A 105 15.23 11.47 0.36
C GLU A 105 14.02 11.84 -0.49
N ASP A 106 12.80 11.69 0.05
CA ASP A 106 11.53 12.03 -0.61
C ASP A 106 11.43 13.53 -0.93
N VAL A 107 11.95 14.40 -0.05
CA VAL A 107 11.95 15.85 -0.25
C VAL A 107 12.95 16.29 -1.34
N ASP A 108 14.10 15.63 -1.43
CA ASP A 108 15.20 16.00 -2.33
C ASP A 108 15.25 15.14 -3.61
N CYS A 109 14.26 14.26 -3.85
CA CYS A 109 14.28 13.36 -4.99
C CYS A 109 13.97 14.07 -6.31
N ASP A 110 14.66 13.63 -7.38
CA ASP A 110 14.37 14.05 -8.76
C ASP A 110 13.09 13.40 -9.30
N THR A 111 12.79 12.20 -8.80
CA THR A 111 11.61 11.41 -9.18
C THR A 111 11.09 10.66 -7.96
N ASP A 112 9.80 10.81 -7.66
CA ASP A 112 9.03 10.05 -6.68
C ASP A 112 8.07 9.10 -7.39
N MET A 113 8.02 7.84 -6.95
CA MET A 113 7.10 6.84 -7.48
C MET A 113 6.55 5.94 -6.38
N ASN A 114 5.23 5.79 -6.36
CA ASN A 114 4.53 4.84 -5.51
C ASN A 114 4.06 3.66 -6.35
N VAL A 115 4.40 2.45 -5.93
CA VAL A 115 4.06 1.21 -6.63
C VAL A 115 3.23 0.33 -5.72
N VAL A 116 2.10 -0.16 -6.25
CA VAL A 116 1.21 -1.11 -5.57
C VAL A 116 1.16 -2.39 -6.39
N MET A 117 1.47 -3.53 -5.76
CA MET A 117 1.43 -4.83 -6.43
C MET A 117 0.75 -5.89 -5.57
N THR A 118 0.21 -6.90 -6.24
CA THR A 118 -0.31 -8.11 -5.61
C THR A 118 0.82 -9.07 -5.28
N GLY A 119 0.56 -10.03 -4.39
CA GLY A 119 1.52 -11.10 -4.06
C GLY A 119 1.87 -12.01 -5.24
N ALA A 120 1.07 -12.01 -6.31
CA ALA A 120 1.36 -12.70 -7.56
C ALA A 120 2.27 -11.90 -8.52
N GLY A 121 2.73 -10.71 -8.13
CA GLY A 121 3.61 -9.86 -8.93
C GLY A 121 2.88 -9.02 -9.98
N HIS A 122 1.57 -8.84 -9.87
CA HIS A 122 0.81 -7.99 -10.79
C HIS A 122 0.70 -6.57 -10.25
N TYR A 123 0.88 -5.58 -11.12
CA TYR A 123 0.72 -4.18 -10.76
C TYR A 123 -0.76 -3.82 -10.59
N VAL A 124 -1.08 -3.17 -9.49
CA VAL A 124 -2.41 -2.57 -9.22
C VAL A 124 -2.39 -1.09 -9.56
N GLU A 125 -1.30 -0.41 -9.20
CA GLU A 125 -1.12 1.01 -9.49
C GLU A 125 0.36 1.35 -9.53
N VAL A 126 0.72 2.23 -10.46
CA VAL A 126 2.03 2.87 -10.54
C VAL A 126 1.77 4.36 -10.69
N GLN A 127 2.22 5.15 -9.72
CA GLN A 127 2.10 6.60 -9.73
C GLN A 127 3.50 7.19 -9.58
N GLY A 128 4.00 7.84 -10.62
CA GLY A 128 5.31 8.46 -10.64
C GLY A 128 5.24 9.91 -11.06
N THR A 129 6.05 10.76 -10.42
CA THR A 129 6.16 12.18 -10.69
C THR A 129 7.64 12.55 -10.80
N ALA A 130 7.98 13.33 -11.81
CA ALA A 130 9.27 13.99 -11.89
C ALA A 130 9.17 15.37 -11.25
N GLU A 131 9.95 15.62 -10.21
CA GLU A 131 9.97 16.91 -9.51
C GLU A 131 10.91 17.93 -10.18
N GLY A 132 11.82 17.44 -11.02
CA GLY A 132 12.75 18.28 -11.76
C GLY A 132 12.90 17.86 -13.22
N VAL A 133 13.78 16.91 -13.49
CA VAL A 133 14.05 16.37 -14.82
C VAL A 133 13.20 15.12 -15.07
N ALA A 134 12.57 15.04 -16.25
CA ALA A 134 11.76 13.88 -16.61
C ALA A 134 12.61 12.60 -16.64
N PHE A 135 12.11 11.53 -16.01
CA PHE A 135 12.78 10.23 -15.99
C PHE A 135 12.59 9.47 -17.30
N THR A 136 13.59 8.69 -17.64
CA THR A 136 13.64 7.85 -18.85
C THR A 136 12.89 6.52 -18.63
N ARG A 137 12.65 5.80 -19.72
CA ARG A 137 12.11 4.43 -19.66
C ARG A 137 13.04 3.47 -18.90
N ALA A 138 14.36 3.62 -19.05
CA ALA A 138 15.33 2.79 -18.36
C ALA A 138 15.31 3.01 -16.84
N GLU A 139 15.21 4.26 -16.40
CA GLU A 139 15.05 4.61 -14.98
C GLU A 139 13.73 4.07 -14.41
N MET A 140 12.63 4.18 -15.16
CA MET A 140 11.35 3.59 -14.76
C MET A 140 11.48 2.07 -14.57
N ASP A 141 12.12 1.37 -15.51
CA ASP A 141 12.30 -0.08 -15.40
C ASP A 141 13.17 -0.47 -14.19
N GLN A 142 14.17 0.34 -13.83
CA GLN A 142 14.98 0.17 -12.62
C GLN A 142 14.14 0.37 -11.34
N LEU A 143 13.35 1.43 -11.28
CA LEU A 143 12.48 1.71 -10.13
C LEU A 143 11.44 0.62 -9.94
N LEU A 144 10.82 0.11 -11.02
CA LEU A 144 9.88 -0.99 -10.94
C LEU A 144 10.56 -2.28 -10.44
N GLY A 145 11.80 -2.57 -10.87
CA GLY A 145 12.57 -3.72 -10.38
C GLY A 145 12.90 -3.62 -8.88
N LEU A 146 13.21 -2.42 -8.37
CA LEU A 146 13.38 -2.20 -6.93
C LEU A 146 12.05 -2.38 -6.16
N ALA A 147 10.96 -1.84 -6.71
CA ALA A 147 9.65 -1.98 -6.09
C ALA A 147 9.20 -3.44 -6.00
N GLU A 148 9.44 -4.26 -7.03
CA GLU A 148 9.16 -5.70 -7.01
C GLU A 148 9.88 -6.41 -5.85
N GLN A 149 11.16 -6.11 -5.64
CA GLN A 149 11.96 -6.68 -4.56
C GLN A 149 11.43 -6.26 -3.18
N GLY A 150 11.16 -4.97 -3.00
CA GLY A 150 10.62 -4.44 -1.74
C GLY A 150 9.24 -5.00 -1.42
N ILE A 151 8.34 -5.06 -2.39
CA ILE A 151 6.99 -5.59 -2.22
C ILE A 151 7.01 -7.10 -1.89
N ALA A 152 7.90 -7.87 -2.52
CA ALA A 152 8.07 -9.28 -2.17
C ALA A 152 8.46 -9.47 -0.69
N GLN A 153 9.34 -8.61 -0.16
CA GLN A 153 9.70 -8.62 1.27
C GLN A 153 8.53 -8.20 2.16
N LEU A 154 7.79 -7.14 1.77
CA LEU A 154 6.62 -6.70 2.53
C LEU A 154 5.53 -7.78 2.60
N VAL A 155 5.29 -8.51 1.51
CA VAL A 155 4.34 -9.65 1.51
C VAL A 155 4.77 -10.74 2.48
N GLN A 156 6.06 -11.04 2.58
CA GLN A 156 6.57 -11.99 3.58
C GLN A 156 6.35 -11.49 5.01
N LEU A 157 6.61 -10.20 5.27
CA LEU A 157 6.37 -9.59 6.58
C LEU A 157 4.89 -9.56 6.95
N GLN A 158 3.98 -9.31 6.00
CA GLN A 158 2.54 -9.41 6.21
C GLN A 158 2.14 -10.82 6.67
N GLN A 159 2.66 -11.86 6.02
CA GLN A 159 2.39 -13.25 6.39
C GLN A 159 2.93 -13.60 7.79
N GLN A 160 4.12 -13.12 8.13
CA GLN A 160 4.69 -13.30 9.47
C GLN A 160 3.87 -12.58 10.55
N ALA A 161 3.42 -11.37 10.28
CA ALA A 161 2.57 -10.61 11.21
C ALA A 161 1.27 -11.37 11.54
N LEU A 162 0.62 -11.95 10.53
CA LEU A 162 -0.61 -12.74 10.72
C LEU A 162 -0.40 -14.03 11.51
N GLN A 163 0.79 -14.63 11.45
CA GLN A 163 1.10 -15.85 12.24
C GLN A 163 1.35 -15.53 13.72
N ASN A 164 1.76 -14.29 14.04
CA ASN A 164 2.07 -13.84 15.40
C ASN A 164 0.90 -13.14 16.09
N THR A 165 -0.24 -12.99 15.41
CA THR A 165 -1.46 -12.44 16.01
C THR A 165 -2.09 -13.52 16.90
N PRO A 166 -2.33 -13.25 18.21
CA PRO A 166 -2.83 -14.22 19.18
C PRO A 166 -4.28 -14.63 18.91
#